data_ed38ebf5d00a7173934cec5529f35adb
#
_entry.id   ed38ebf5d00a7173934cec5529f35adb
#
_cell.length_a   1.000
_cell.length_b   1.000
_cell.length_c   1.000
_cell.angle_alpha   90.00
_cell.angle_beta   90.00
_cell.angle_gamma   90.00
#
_symmetry.space_group_name_H-M   'P 1'
#
loop_
_entity.id
_entity.type
_entity.pdbx_description
1 polymer ?
#
loop_
_entity_poly.entity_id
_entity_poly.type
_entity_poly.pdbx_seq_one_letter_code
_entity_poly.pdbx_strand_id
1 'polypeptide(L)'
;LIIQEMLLRHRARTVLIVCPASLQEKWRVEMLEKFGLEFQIVDTAYIKRLRRERGIHANPWTSHPRLITSMDWAKSGEGLRSMRDVLPLKPSYPRKFDMLVIDEAHNIAPVGRANYAMESQRTRFIRSISPHFQHRLFLTATPHNGYTESFTSLLELLDDQRFARNV
;
A
#
# COMPACT_ATOMS: atom_id res chain seq x y z
N LEU A 1 -15.25 -2.18 -6.87
CA LEU A 1 -15.47 -2.25 -8.32
C LEU A 1 -14.14 -2.31 -9.09
N ILE A 2 -13.23 -1.29 -9.01
CA ILE A 2 -11.95 -1.27 -9.75
C ILE A 2 -11.11 -2.53 -9.47
N ILE A 3 -10.95 -2.92 -8.22
CA ILE A 3 -10.19 -4.13 -7.83
C ILE A 3 -10.79 -5.37 -8.51
N GLN A 4 -12.11 -5.52 -8.47
CA GLN A 4 -12.81 -6.65 -9.10
C GLN A 4 -12.57 -6.69 -10.61
N GLU A 5 -12.70 -5.56 -11.29
CA GLU A 5 -12.44 -5.45 -12.73
C GLU A 5 -10.99 -5.82 -13.09
N MET A 6 -10.03 -5.35 -12.30
CA MET A 6 -8.62 -5.66 -12.53
C MET A 6 -8.32 -7.16 -12.37
N LEU A 7 -8.94 -7.81 -11.37
CA LEU A 7 -8.82 -9.24 -11.15
C LEU A 7 -9.52 -10.05 -12.26
N LEU A 8 -10.76 -9.70 -12.63
CA LEU A 8 -11.52 -10.38 -13.68
C LEU A 8 -10.86 -10.28 -15.06
N ARG A 9 -10.24 -9.15 -15.36
CA ARG A 9 -9.50 -8.94 -16.62
C ARG A 9 -8.08 -9.49 -16.60
N HIS A 10 -7.70 -10.21 -15.56
CA HIS A 10 -6.34 -10.72 -15.35
C HIS A 10 -5.24 -9.65 -15.46
N ARG A 11 -5.57 -8.39 -15.13
CA ARG A 11 -4.63 -7.27 -15.06
C ARG A 11 -3.90 -7.18 -13.73
N ALA A 12 -4.48 -7.76 -12.68
CA ALA A 12 -3.87 -7.90 -11.38
C ALA A 12 -4.14 -9.32 -10.84
N ARG A 13 -3.19 -9.88 -10.09
CA ARG A 13 -3.32 -11.13 -9.34
C ARG A 13 -3.13 -10.88 -7.87
N THR A 14 -2.23 -9.97 -7.54
CA THR A 14 -1.93 -9.57 -6.16
C THR A 14 -2.45 -8.17 -5.89
N VAL A 15 -3.10 -7.99 -4.73
CA VAL A 15 -3.65 -6.71 -4.29
C VAL A 15 -3.27 -6.48 -2.84
N LEU A 16 -2.68 -5.34 -2.55
CA LEU A 16 -2.42 -4.87 -1.19
C LEU A 16 -3.25 -3.61 -0.94
N ILE A 17 -4.14 -3.65 0.05
CA ILE A 17 -4.88 -2.49 0.55
C ILE A 17 -4.22 -2.01 1.83
N VAL A 18 -3.81 -0.75 1.85
CA VAL A 18 -3.29 -0.06 3.03
C VAL A 18 -4.32 0.98 3.46
N CYS A 19 -4.81 0.86 4.67
CA CYS A 19 -5.88 1.71 5.19
C CYS A 19 -5.63 2.06 6.67
N PRO A 20 -6.41 2.99 7.26
CA PRO A 20 -6.44 3.16 8.72
C PRO A 20 -6.81 1.86 9.44
N ALA A 21 -6.22 1.62 10.61
CA ALA A 21 -6.44 0.38 11.38
C ALA A 21 -7.93 0.11 11.66
N SER A 22 -8.71 1.16 11.93
CA SER A 22 -10.15 1.08 12.16
C SER A 22 -10.98 0.65 10.96
N LEU A 23 -10.43 0.72 9.75
CA LEU A 23 -11.13 0.39 8.51
C LEU A 23 -10.77 -1.00 7.94
N GLN A 24 -9.79 -1.68 8.50
CA GLN A 24 -9.34 -2.98 7.98
C GLN A 24 -10.47 -4.00 7.90
N GLU A 25 -11.22 -4.15 8.98
CA GLU A 25 -12.31 -5.12 9.05
C GLU A 25 -13.47 -4.74 8.12
N LYS A 26 -13.79 -3.45 8.04
CA LYS A 26 -14.78 -2.94 7.08
C LYS A 26 -14.39 -3.26 5.64
N TRP A 27 -13.13 -3.04 5.26
CA TRP A 27 -12.61 -3.39 3.94
C TRP A 27 -12.75 -4.90 3.67
N ARG A 28 -12.36 -5.74 4.64
CA ARG A 28 -12.43 -7.20 4.51
C ARG A 28 -13.86 -7.68 4.29
N VAL A 29 -14.80 -7.21 5.11
CA VAL A 29 -16.22 -7.58 5.04
C VAL A 29 -16.85 -7.11 3.74
N GLU A 30 -16.66 -5.84 3.37
CA GLU A 30 -17.24 -5.30 2.14
C GLU A 30 -16.71 -5.98 0.87
N MET A 31 -15.42 -6.29 0.82
CA MET A 31 -14.85 -7.00 -0.33
C MET A 31 -15.42 -8.42 -0.45
N LEU A 32 -15.64 -9.10 0.67
CA LEU A 32 -16.23 -10.43 0.68
C LEU A 32 -17.72 -10.38 0.31
N GLU A 33 -18.51 -9.56 0.98
CA GLU A 33 -19.97 -9.54 0.82
C GLU A 33 -20.43 -8.96 -0.51
N LYS A 34 -19.78 -7.88 -0.97
CA LYS A 34 -20.21 -7.19 -2.21
C LYS A 34 -19.56 -7.75 -3.47
N PHE A 35 -18.38 -8.34 -3.36
CA PHE A 35 -17.60 -8.75 -4.54
C PHE A 35 -17.15 -10.22 -4.49
N GLY A 36 -17.42 -10.94 -3.41
CA GLY A 36 -16.97 -12.33 -3.25
C GLY A 36 -15.45 -12.48 -3.18
N LEU A 37 -14.74 -11.41 -2.82
CA LEU A 37 -13.27 -11.38 -2.76
C LEU A 37 -12.79 -11.50 -1.32
N GLU A 38 -12.15 -12.61 -1.01
CA GLU A 38 -11.57 -12.86 0.30
C GLU A 38 -10.20 -12.18 0.42
N PHE A 39 -10.04 -11.35 1.46
CA PHE A 39 -8.80 -10.67 1.81
C PHE A 39 -8.29 -11.12 3.17
N GLN A 40 -6.98 -11.25 3.30
CA GLN A 40 -6.32 -11.53 4.57
C GLN A 40 -5.81 -10.24 5.21
N ILE A 41 -6.22 -9.98 6.45
CA ILE A 41 -5.64 -8.88 7.25
C ILE A 41 -4.26 -9.31 7.74
N VAL A 42 -3.27 -8.48 7.47
CA VAL A 42 -1.88 -8.66 7.93
C VAL A 42 -1.64 -7.76 9.13
N ASP A 43 -1.46 -8.41 10.27
CA ASP A 43 -1.16 -7.81 11.56
C ASP A 43 -0.23 -8.72 12.38
N THR A 44 0.07 -8.33 13.61
CA THR A 44 0.93 -9.11 14.51
C THR A 44 0.36 -10.49 14.83
N ALA A 45 -0.95 -10.61 14.96
CA ALA A 45 -1.60 -11.89 15.24
C ALA A 45 -1.48 -12.84 14.03
N TYR A 46 -1.69 -12.30 12.84
CA TYR A 46 -1.56 -13.07 11.60
C TYR A 46 -0.14 -13.58 11.38
N ILE A 47 0.89 -12.75 11.55
CA ILE A 47 2.26 -13.20 11.31
C ILE A 47 2.69 -14.29 12.32
N LYS A 48 2.24 -14.20 13.57
CA LYS A 48 2.49 -15.24 14.57
C LYS A 48 1.83 -16.58 14.16
N ARG A 49 0.59 -16.53 13.71
CA ARG A 49 -0.14 -17.71 13.22
C ARG A 49 0.54 -18.29 11.97
N LEU A 50 0.83 -17.45 10.99
CA LEU A 50 1.47 -17.83 9.73
C LEU A 50 2.80 -18.58 9.98
N ARG A 51 3.65 -18.03 10.85
CA ARG A 51 4.94 -18.66 11.18
C ARG A 51 4.80 -19.97 11.95
N ARG A 52 3.76 -20.10 12.74
CA ARG A 52 3.45 -21.37 13.44
C ARG A 52 3.01 -22.45 12.45
N GLU A 53 2.22 -22.07 11.44
CA GLU A 53 1.65 -22.99 10.45
C GLU A 53 2.63 -23.33 9.32
N ARG A 54 3.42 -22.37 8.86
CA ARG A 54 4.27 -22.49 7.66
C ARG A 54 5.77 -22.32 7.92
N GLY A 55 6.18 -22.15 9.17
CA GLY A 55 7.57 -22.00 9.57
C GLY A 55 8.00 -20.53 9.75
N ILE A 56 9.13 -20.36 10.44
CA ILE A 56 9.64 -19.03 10.86
C ILE A 56 10.01 -18.10 9.71
N HIS A 57 10.28 -18.67 8.53
CA HIS A 57 10.65 -17.91 7.32
C HIS A 57 9.44 -17.51 6.47
N ALA A 58 8.22 -17.90 6.87
CA ALA A 58 7.02 -17.50 6.15
C ALA A 58 6.86 -15.98 6.17
N ASN A 59 6.64 -15.40 4.98
CA ASN A 59 6.51 -13.96 4.80
C ASN A 59 5.05 -13.57 4.61
N PRO A 60 4.51 -12.61 5.40
CA PRO A 60 3.11 -12.23 5.32
C PRO A 60 2.73 -11.60 3.98
N TRP A 61 3.66 -10.88 3.33
CA TRP A 61 3.39 -10.15 2.09
C TRP A 61 3.26 -11.04 0.85
N THR A 62 3.70 -12.27 0.94
CA THR A 62 3.59 -13.27 -0.14
C THR A 62 2.73 -14.48 0.23
N SER A 63 2.10 -14.45 1.41
CA SER A 63 1.34 -15.57 1.95
C SER A 63 -0.06 -15.72 1.37
N HIS A 64 -0.63 -14.64 0.86
CA HIS A 64 -1.97 -14.59 0.27
C HIS A 64 -2.00 -13.56 -0.86
N PRO A 65 -2.74 -13.79 -1.94
CA PRO A 65 -2.77 -12.86 -3.09
C PRO A 65 -3.50 -11.54 -2.79
N ARG A 66 -4.38 -11.51 -1.81
CA ARG A 66 -5.18 -10.32 -1.46
C ARG A 66 -5.00 -10.01 0.01
N LEU A 67 -4.35 -8.89 0.29
CA LEU A 67 -3.95 -8.47 1.62
C LEU A 67 -4.53 -7.11 1.99
N ILE A 68 -4.86 -6.96 3.26
CA ILE A 68 -5.21 -5.68 3.89
C ILE A 68 -4.26 -5.48 5.07
N THR A 69 -3.76 -4.27 5.24
CA THR A 69 -2.94 -3.91 6.39
C THR A 69 -3.18 -2.48 6.83
N SER A 70 -2.88 -2.16 8.07
CA SER A 70 -2.83 -0.78 8.50
C SER A 70 -1.49 -0.14 8.14
N MET A 71 -1.51 1.16 7.86
CA MET A 71 -0.29 1.93 7.61
C MET A 71 0.68 1.82 8.79
N ASP A 72 0.17 1.85 10.01
CA ASP A 72 1.01 1.83 11.20
C ASP A 72 1.69 0.47 11.40
N TRP A 73 1.01 -0.62 11.09
CA TRP A 73 1.65 -1.94 11.12
C TRP A 73 2.64 -2.13 9.96
N ALA A 74 2.27 -1.73 8.76
CA ALA A 74 3.12 -1.88 7.57
C ALA A 74 4.47 -1.17 7.71
N LYS A 75 4.48 0.03 8.31
CA LYS A 75 5.71 0.81 8.58
C LYS A 75 6.42 0.41 9.88
N SER A 76 5.87 -0.49 10.68
CA SER A 76 6.52 -1.01 11.89
C SER A 76 7.79 -1.78 11.57
N GLY A 77 8.63 -2.02 12.58
CA GLY A 77 9.88 -2.75 12.40
C GLY A 77 9.70 -4.14 11.78
N GLU A 78 8.64 -4.85 12.15
CA GLU A 78 8.31 -6.17 11.60
C GLU A 78 7.76 -6.07 10.17
N GLY A 79 6.82 -5.15 9.94
CA GLY A 79 6.24 -4.91 8.62
C GLY A 79 7.28 -4.50 7.58
N LEU A 80 8.15 -3.53 7.93
CA LEU A 80 9.25 -3.08 7.07
C LEU A 80 10.27 -4.18 6.78
N ARG A 81 10.68 -4.93 7.79
CA ARG A 81 11.67 -6.00 7.65
C ARG A 81 11.16 -7.06 6.69
N SER A 82 9.98 -7.59 6.95
CA SER A 82 9.37 -8.62 6.11
C SER A 82 9.08 -8.12 4.69
N MET A 83 8.79 -6.83 4.50
CA MET A 83 8.64 -6.25 3.17
C MET A 83 9.99 -6.20 2.42
N ARG A 84 11.06 -5.77 3.08
CA ARG A 84 12.41 -5.74 2.49
C ARG A 84 12.90 -7.12 2.08
N ASP A 85 12.53 -8.16 2.82
CA ASP A 85 12.92 -9.55 2.52
C ASP A 85 12.34 -10.05 1.19
N VAL A 86 11.24 -9.50 0.72
CA VAL A 86 10.58 -9.92 -0.53
C VAL A 86 10.75 -8.94 -1.68
N LEU A 87 11.12 -7.70 -1.41
CA LEU A 87 11.34 -6.71 -2.46
C LEU A 87 12.75 -6.82 -3.05
N PRO A 88 12.91 -6.73 -4.39
CA PRO A 88 14.23 -6.59 -4.99
C PRO A 88 14.85 -5.24 -4.60
N LEU A 89 16.18 -5.15 -4.59
CA LEU A 89 16.90 -3.92 -4.25
C LEU A 89 16.52 -2.72 -5.14
N LYS A 90 16.20 -2.99 -6.40
CA LYS A 90 15.68 -1.98 -7.33
C LYS A 90 14.40 -2.49 -7.97
N PRO A 91 13.44 -1.59 -8.26
CA PRO A 91 12.26 -1.98 -9.01
C PRO A 91 12.65 -2.61 -10.35
N SER A 92 12.12 -3.80 -10.61
CA SER A 92 12.36 -4.57 -11.84
C SER A 92 11.06 -4.72 -12.64
N TYR A 93 11.17 -5.20 -13.87
CA TYR A 93 10.01 -5.52 -14.68
C TYR A 93 10.07 -7.02 -15.08
N PRO A 94 8.99 -7.79 -14.89
CA PRO A 94 7.69 -7.43 -14.32
C PRO A 94 7.78 -7.01 -12.85
N ARG A 95 6.85 -6.16 -12.40
CA ARG A 95 6.82 -5.69 -11.01
C ARG A 95 6.57 -6.83 -10.03
N LYS A 96 7.10 -6.72 -8.82
CA LYS A 96 6.95 -7.76 -7.78
C LYS A 96 5.49 -7.99 -7.39
N PHE A 97 4.71 -6.90 -7.33
CA PHE A 97 3.30 -6.92 -7.00
C PHE A 97 2.47 -6.20 -8.06
N ASP A 98 1.18 -6.53 -8.14
CA ASP A 98 0.33 -5.99 -9.21
C ASP A 98 -0.37 -4.70 -8.81
N MET A 99 -1.08 -4.66 -7.67
CA MET A 99 -1.91 -3.53 -7.32
C MET A 99 -1.75 -3.09 -5.86
N LEU A 100 -1.46 -1.80 -5.67
CA LEU A 100 -1.44 -1.11 -4.39
C LEU A 100 -2.64 -0.18 -4.30
N VAL A 101 -3.42 -0.31 -3.23
CA VAL A 101 -4.53 0.59 -2.91
C VAL A 101 -4.22 1.28 -1.59
N ILE A 102 -4.23 2.60 -1.58
CA ILE A 102 -4.06 3.41 -0.37
C ILE A 102 -5.38 4.12 -0.08
N ASP A 103 -5.99 3.77 1.04
CA ASP A 103 -7.16 4.48 1.54
C ASP A 103 -6.73 5.65 2.45
N GLU A 104 -7.52 6.72 2.46
CA GLU A 104 -7.21 7.98 3.15
C GLU A 104 -5.82 8.50 2.75
N ALA A 105 -5.56 8.53 1.44
CA ALA A 105 -4.25 8.83 0.86
C ALA A 105 -3.70 10.22 1.24
N HIS A 106 -4.55 11.16 1.68
CA HIS A 106 -4.10 12.44 2.21
C HIS A 106 -3.15 12.30 3.42
N ASN A 107 -3.23 11.19 4.17
CA ASN A 107 -2.37 10.91 5.31
C ASN A 107 -0.92 10.58 4.93
N ILE A 108 -0.64 10.30 3.67
CA ILE A 108 0.72 10.04 3.18
C ILE A 108 1.35 11.27 2.50
N ALA A 109 0.59 12.35 2.35
CA ALA A 109 1.13 13.60 1.83
C ALA A 109 2.07 14.26 2.88
N PRO A 110 3.18 14.89 2.45
CA PRO A 110 4.02 15.67 3.34
C PRO A 110 3.22 16.83 3.95
N VAL A 111 3.52 17.16 5.20
CA VAL A 111 2.91 18.28 5.92
C VAL A 111 3.92 19.43 5.98
N GLY A 112 3.53 20.63 5.54
CA GLY A 112 4.35 21.84 5.62
C GLY A 112 4.57 22.55 4.28
N ARG A 113 5.17 23.74 4.33
CA ARG A 113 5.56 24.51 3.13
C ARG A 113 6.86 23.97 2.54
N ALA A 114 7.05 24.16 1.22
CA ALA A 114 8.10 23.56 0.39
C ALA A 114 9.51 23.47 1.03
N ASN A 115 9.94 24.48 1.77
CA ASN A 115 11.28 24.53 2.36
C ASN A 115 11.41 23.85 3.73
N TYR A 116 10.29 23.40 4.34
CA TYR A 116 10.23 22.77 5.66
C TYR A 116 9.32 21.56 5.71
N ALA A 117 8.92 21.01 4.57
CA ALA A 117 8.10 19.82 4.51
C ALA A 117 8.91 18.61 5.01
N MET A 118 8.69 18.23 6.27
CA MET A 118 9.24 16.98 6.78
C MET A 118 8.47 15.82 6.15
N GLU A 119 9.20 15.04 5.38
CA GLU A 119 8.68 13.78 4.86
C GLU A 119 8.36 12.83 6.02
N SER A 120 7.08 12.50 6.18
CA SER A 120 6.65 11.61 7.26
C SER A 120 7.17 10.18 7.02
N GLN A 121 7.24 9.38 8.08
CA GLN A 121 7.55 7.96 7.96
C GLN A 121 6.57 7.22 7.02
N ARG A 122 5.29 7.66 6.98
CA ARG A 122 4.26 7.12 6.08
C ARG A 122 4.61 7.40 4.62
N THR A 123 4.97 8.63 4.31
CA THR A 123 5.38 9.04 2.95
C THR A 123 6.61 8.25 2.49
N ARG A 124 7.64 8.13 3.33
CA ARG A 124 8.86 7.36 3.04
C ARG A 124 8.55 5.90 2.78
N PHE A 125 7.69 5.30 3.61
CA PHE A 125 7.29 3.90 3.44
C PHE A 125 6.61 3.70 2.08
N ILE A 126 5.58 4.49 1.75
CA ILE A 126 4.88 4.36 0.47
C ILE A 126 5.82 4.64 -0.71
N ARG A 127 6.69 5.65 -0.61
CA ARG A 127 7.70 5.93 -1.65
C ARG A 127 8.64 4.75 -1.88
N SER A 128 8.98 4.02 -0.84
CA SER A 128 9.86 2.85 -0.95
C SER A 128 9.20 1.64 -1.61
N ILE A 129 7.91 1.43 -1.39
CA ILE A 129 7.21 0.24 -1.88
C ILE A 129 6.47 0.46 -3.21
N SER A 130 5.92 1.66 -3.44
CA SER A 130 5.07 1.93 -4.60
C SER A 130 5.71 1.63 -5.96
N PRO A 131 7.03 1.84 -6.19
CA PRO A 131 7.66 1.47 -7.45
C PRO A 131 7.66 -0.04 -7.75
N HIS A 132 7.41 -0.89 -6.74
CA HIS A 132 7.34 -2.35 -6.88
C HIS A 132 5.95 -2.88 -7.25
N PHE A 133 4.97 -1.97 -7.39
CA PHE A 133 3.61 -2.27 -7.82
C PHE A 133 3.36 -1.79 -9.25
N GLN A 134 2.69 -2.62 -10.05
CA GLN A 134 2.33 -2.27 -11.43
C GLN A 134 1.26 -1.19 -11.50
N HIS A 135 0.25 -1.28 -10.60
CA HIS A 135 -0.86 -0.35 -10.53
C HIS A 135 -0.97 0.26 -9.14
N ARG A 136 -1.32 1.54 -9.07
CA ARG A 136 -1.48 2.29 -7.83
C ARG A 136 -2.81 3.01 -7.85
N LEU A 137 -3.61 2.85 -6.80
CA LEU A 137 -4.90 3.50 -6.60
C LEU A 137 -4.90 4.21 -5.26
N PHE A 138 -5.01 5.52 -5.28
CA PHE A 138 -5.11 6.34 -4.08
C PHE A 138 -6.53 6.87 -3.91
N LEU A 139 -7.12 6.62 -2.75
CA LEU A 139 -8.47 7.03 -2.40
C LEU A 139 -8.40 8.11 -1.32
N THR A 140 -9.06 9.23 -1.56
CA THR A 140 -9.14 10.31 -0.59
C THR A 140 -10.37 11.16 -0.85
N ALA A 141 -11.03 11.59 0.22
CA ALA A 141 -12.10 12.59 0.15
C ALA A 141 -11.54 14.02 0.03
N THR A 142 -10.28 14.23 0.42
CA THR A 142 -9.62 15.54 0.48
C THR A 142 -8.25 15.50 -0.18
N PRO A 143 -8.17 15.38 -1.52
CA PRO A 143 -6.90 15.28 -2.23
C PRO A 143 -6.04 16.54 -2.09
N HIS A 144 -6.68 17.67 -1.83
CA HIS A 144 -6.05 18.97 -1.66
C HIS A 144 -6.38 19.55 -0.28
N ASN A 145 -5.40 19.59 0.60
CA ASN A 145 -5.55 20.12 1.97
C ASN A 145 -5.19 21.63 2.09
N GLY A 146 -5.27 22.37 0.98
CA GLY A 146 -4.88 23.78 0.92
C GLY A 146 -3.41 24.04 0.55
N TYR A 147 -2.60 22.98 0.46
CA TYR A 147 -1.20 23.07 0.06
C TYR A 147 -0.97 22.32 -1.26
N THR A 148 -0.54 23.06 -2.29
CA THR A 148 -0.24 22.50 -3.62
C THR A 148 0.84 21.41 -3.54
N GLU A 149 1.82 21.60 -2.67
CA GLU A 149 2.93 20.66 -2.46
C GLU A 149 2.47 19.28 -1.97
N SER A 150 1.45 19.25 -1.11
CA SER A 150 0.88 17.98 -0.64
C SER A 150 0.22 17.21 -1.76
N PHE A 151 -0.56 17.90 -2.61
CA PHE A 151 -1.21 17.30 -3.76
C PHE A 151 -0.18 16.83 -4.81
N THR A 152 0.80 17.66 -5.14
CA THR A 152 1.88 17.30 -6.07
C THR A 152 2.65 16.07 -5.58
N SER A 153 2.91 15.97 -4.28
CA SER A 153 3.58 14.80 -3.71
C SER A 153 2.77 13.51 -3.85
N LEU A 154 1.44 13.57 -3.75
CA LEU A 154 0.58 12.42 -4.03
C LEU A 154 0.66 12.01 -5.51
N LEU A 155 0.67 12.97 -6.43
CA LEU A 155 0.83 12.71 -7.86
C LEU A 155 2.19 12.07 -8.18
N GLU A 156 3.27 12.54 -7.56
CA GLU A 156 4.61 11.93 -7.70
C GLU A 156 4.63 10.46 -7.23
N LEU A 157 3.94 10.15 -6.14
CA LEU A 157 3.84 8.75 -5.66
C LEU A 157 3.02 7.87 -6.59
N LEU A 158 2.08 8.45 -7.36
CA LEU A 158 1.33 7.71 -8.40
C LEU A 158 2.19 7.46 -9.64
N ASP A 159 2.89 8.48 -10.12
CA ASP A 159 3.73 8.38 -11.32
C ASP A 159 4.82 9.46 -11.27
N ASP A 160 6.01 9.07 -10.89
CA ASP A 160 7.18 9.94 -10.75
C ASP A 160 7.76 10.41 -12.10
N GLN A 161 7.42 9.73 -13.20
CA GLN A 161 7.85 10.12 -14.54
C GLN A 161 6.97 11.23 -15.12
N ARG A 162 5.68 11.23 -14.80
CA ARG A 162 4.72 12.23 -15.29
C ARG A 162 4.61 13.46 -14.43
N PHE A 163 4.84 13.32 -13.13
CA PHE A 163 4.59 14.33 -12.12
C PHE A 163 5.85 14.64 -11.30
N ALA A 164 7.01 14.72 -11.93
CA ALA A 164 8.22 15.17 -11.27
C ALA A 164 8.05 16.63 -10.77
N ARG A 165 8.53 16.91 -9.56
CA ARG A 165 8.62 18.30 -9.09
C ARG A 165 9.51 19.05 -10.06
N ASN A 166 9.03 20.19 -10.55
CA ASN A 166 9.85 21.06 -11.37
C ASN A 166 11.18 21.33 -10.66
N VAL A 167 12.25 20.91 -11.28
CA VAL A 167 13.62 21.26 -10.97
C VAL A 167 13.83 22.72 -11.39
#